data_5cbb3dae2557d04e66161bb6072ed47c
#
_entry.id   5cbb3dae2557d04e66161bb6072ed47c
#
_cell.length_a   1.000
_cell.length_b   1.000
_cell.length_c   1.000
_cell.angle_alpha   90.00
_cell.angle_beta   90.00
_cell.angle_gamma   90.00
#
_symmetry.space_group_name_H-M   'P 1'
#
loop_
_entity.id
_entity.type
_entity.pdbx_description
1 polymer ?
#
loop_
_entity_poly.entity_id
_entity_poly.type
_entity_poly.pdbx_seq_one_letter_code
_entity_poly.pdbx_strand_id
1 'polypeptide(L)' 'MSMNEELKNTLMDKLSREQDKYRDWLKGQPPEEILHHSYEYTVREDILMSMEELTLSEAETRALLLSPSPMAILYDKF' A
#
# COMPACT_ATOMS: atom_id res chain seq x y z
N MET A 1 -15.84 -14.86 10.73
CA MET A 1 -15.19 -14.09 9.66
C MET A 1 -14.91 -14.97 8.46
N SER A 2 -15.09 -14.44 7.28
CA SER A 2 -14.78 -15.18 6.07
C SER A 2 -13.27 -15.18 5.81
N MET A 3 -12.80 -16.17 5.05
CA MET A 3 -11.41 -16.24 4.64
C MET A 3 -10.99 -14.97 3.86
N ASN A 4 -11.91 -14.40 3.07
CA ASN A 4 -11.64 -13.18 2.31
C ASN A 4 -11.36 -11.99 3.23
N GLU A 5 -12.06 -11.90 4.36
CA GLU A 5 -11.80 -10.83 5.33
C GLU A 5 -10.43 -10.99 5.99
N GLU A 6 -10.05 -12.22 6.32
CA GLU A 6 -8.75 -12.49 6.90
C GLU A 6 -7.62 -12.16 5.91
N LEU A 7 -7.79 -12.56 4.65
CA LEU A 7 -6.82 -12.24 3.60
C LEU A 7 -6.72 -10.74 3.39
N LYS A 8 -7.85 -10.05 3.38
CA LYS A 8 -7.88 -8.60 3.22
C LYS A 8 -7.17 -7.90 4.38
N ASN A 9 -7.41 -8.34 5.61
CA ASN A 9 -6.77 -7.78 6.78
C ASN A 9 -5.26 -8.00 6.75
N THR A 10 -4.82 -9.18 6.31
CA THR A 10 -3.40 -9.49 6.16
C THR A 10 -2.76 -8.58 5.11
N LEU A 11 -3.46 -8.36 3.99
CA LEU A 11 -2.99 -7.47 2.94
C LEU A 11 -2.89 -6.03 3.44
N MET A 12 -3.90 -5.55 4.15
CA MET A 12 -3.89 -4.20 4.71
C MET A 12 -2.72 -4.00 5.66
N ASP A 13 -2.42 -4.99 6.49
CA ASP A 13 -1.30 -4.95 7.40
C ASP A 13 0.02 -4.86 6.64
N LYS A 14 0.16 -5.66 5.58
CA LYS A 14 1.36 -5.63 4.74
C LYS A 14 1.52 -4.28 4.03
N LEU A 15 0.43 -3.73 3.51
CA LEU A 15 0.45 -2.42 2.86
C LEU A 15 0.82 -1.31 3.85
N SER A 16 0.30 -1.39 5.06
CA SER A 16 0.61 -0.42 6.11
C SER A 16 2.10 -0.44 6.46
N ARG A 17 2.67 -1.64 6.57
CA ARG A 17 4.11 -1.79 6.85
C ARG A 17 4.96 -1.26 5.69
N GLU A 18 4.54 -1.50 4.47
CA GLU A 18 5.24 -0.99 3.29
C GLU A 18 5.20 0.54 3.28
N GLN A 19 4.07 1.13 3.63
CA GLN A 19 3.92 2.58 3.72
C GLN A 19 4.80 3.16 4.82
N ASP A 20 4.90 2.50 5.97
CA ASP A 20 5.77 2.91 7.06
C ASP A 20 7.23 2.94 6.62
N LYS A 21 7.66 1.92 5.89
CA LYS A 21 9.02 1.86 5.35
C LYS A 21 9.28 2.99 4.35
N TYR A 22 8.31 3.28 3.51
CA TYR A 22 8.42 4.38 2.55
C TYR A 22 8.55 5.72 3.27
N ARG A 23 7.74 5.94 4.30
CA ARG A 23 7.80 7.15 5.11
C ARG A 23 9.15 7.31 5.78
N ASP A 24 9.68 6.23 6.37
CA ASP A 24 10.98 6.27 7.04
C ASP A 24 12.10 6.57 6.05
N TRP A 25 12.04 5.95 4.87
CA TRP A 25 13.00 6.24 3.80
C TRP A 25 12.93 7.71 3.39
N LEU A 26 11.70 8.21 3.21
CA LEU A 26 11.48 9.58 2.76
C LEU A 26 12.02 10.61 3.76
N LYS A 27 11.86 10.35 5.05
CA LYS A 27 12.36 11.24 6.11
C LYS A 27 13.87 11.41 6.07
N GLY A 28 14.58 10.42 5.55
CA GLY A 28 16.03 10.47 5.44
C GLY A 28 16.55 11.15 4.18
N GLN A 29 15.66 11.63 3.31
CA GLN A 29 16.05 12.24 2.05
C GLN A 29 16.27 13.75 2.18
N PRO A 30 17.05 14.36 1.25
CA PRO A 30 17.18 15.83 1.21
C PRO A 30 15.82 16.50 0.98
N PRO A 31 15.64 17.76 1.39
CA PRO A 31 14.35 18.44 1.23
C PRO A 31 13.79 18.43 -0.19
N GLU A 32 14.63 18.53 -1.20
CA GLU A 32 14.20 18.50 -2.59
C GLU A 32 13.58 17.14 -2.95
N GLU A 33 14.18 16.07 -2.47
CA GLU A 33 13.66 14.71 -2.70
C GLU A 33 12.36 14.48 -1.93
N ILE A 34 12.25 15.02 -0.72
CA ILE A 34 11.04 14.94 0.07
C ILE A 34 9.88 15.60 -0.68
N LEU A 35 10.10 16.80 -1.23
CA LEU A 35 9.09 17.50 -2.01
C LEU A 35 8.73 16.72 -3.27
N HIS A 36 9.72 16.15 -3.94
CA HIS A 36 9.53 15.40 -5.17
C HIS A 36 8.67 14.14 -4.95
N HIS A 37 8.84 13.47 -3.82
CA HIS A 37 8.13 12.22 -3.51
C HIS A 37 6.89 12.41 -2.63
N SER A 38 6.60 13.64 -2.20
CA SER A 38 5.46 13.89 -1.31
C SER A 38 4.12 13.54 -1.95
N TYR A 39 3.98 13.76 -3.25
CA TYR A 39 2.77 13.40 -3.98
C TYR A 39 2.56 11.88 -3.98
N GLU A 40 3.60 11.12 -4.24
CA GLU A 40 3.51 9.65 -4.21
C GLU A 40 3.13 9.16 -2.81
N TYR A 41 3.71 9.75 -1.77
CA TYR A 41 3.37 9.42 -0.40
C TYR A 41 1.87 9.65 -0.14
N THR A 42 1.35 10.79 -0.57
CA THR A 42 -0.07 11.13 -0.39
C THR A 42 -0.98 10.15 -1.12
N VAL A 43 -0.64 9.79 -2.36
CA VAL A 43 -1.42 8.83 -3.14
C VAL A 43 -1.40 7.46 -2.46
N ARG A 44 -0.25 7.03 -1.96
CA ARG A 44 -0.13 5.76 -1.23
C ARG A 44 -1.00 5.75 0.04
N GLU A 45 -1.06 6.86 0.76
CA GLU A 45 -1.95 6.99 1.92
C GLU A 45 -3.42 6.87 1.50
N ASP A 46 -3.80 7.51 0.39
CA ASP A 46 -5.16 7.43 -0.12
C ASP A 46 -5.52 6.00 -0.53
N ILE A 47 -4.59 5.28 -1.15
CA ILE A 47 -4.79 3.87 -1.50
C ILE A 47 -5.04 3.05 -0.24
N LEU A 48 -4.23 3.23 0.79
CA LEU A 48 -4.36 2.50 2.04
C LEU A 48 -5.72 2.78 2.69
N MET A 49 -6.13 4.04 2.71
CA MET A 49 -7.43 4.42 3.29
C MET A 49 -8.60 3.87 2.48
N SER A 50 -8.44 3.71 1.17
CA SER A 50 -9.50 3.21 0.29
C SER A 50 -9.62 1.69 0.30
N MET A 51 -8.68 0.97 0.90
CA MET A 51 -8.66 -0.50 0.85
C MET A 51 -9.93 -1.13 1.43
N GLU A 52 -10.54 -0.51 2.43
CA GLU A 52 -11.76 -1.03 3.01
C GLU A 52 -12.93 -1.00 2.03
N GLU A 53 -12.92 -0.04 1.12
CA GLU A 53 -13.98 0.16 0.13
C GLU A 53 -13.71 -0.59 -1.18
N LEU A 54 -12.46 -1.01 -1.42
CA LEU A 54 -12.11 -1.73 -2.62
C LEU A 54 -12.64 -3.16 -2.56
N THR A 55 -13.26 -3.59 -3.65
CA THR A 55 -13.74 -4.96 -3.79
C THR A 55 -12.72 -5.75 -4.59
N LEU A 56 -11.84 -6.44 -3.87
CA LEU A 56 -10.85 -7.31 -4.50
C LEU A 56 -11.33 -8.75 -4.42
N SER A 57 -11.10 -9.51 -5.50
CA SER A 57 -11.36 -10.93 -5.49
C SER A 57 -10.32 -11.63 -4.62
N GLU A 58 -10.61 -12.86 -4.21
CA GLU A 58 -9.65 -13.67 -3.45
C GLU A 58 -8.35 -13.85 -4.23
N ALA A 59 -8.45 -14.11 -5.54
CA ALA A 59 -7.28 -14.28 -6.41
C ALA A 59 -6.43 -13.01 -6.46
N GLU A 60 -7.05 -11.84 -6.58
CA GLU A 60 -6.34 -10.57 -6.58
C GLU A 60 -5.65 -10.30 -5.25
N THR A 61 -6.34 -10.58 -4.15
CA THR A 61 -5.78 -10.39 -2.80
C THR A 61 -4.57 -11.30 -2.59
N ARG A 62 -4.67 -12.57 -3.00
CA ARG A 62 -3.56 -13.52 -2.89
C ARG A 62 -2.38 -13.10 -3.76
N ALA A 63 -2.64 -12.62 -4.97
CA ALA A 63 -1.58 -12.14 -5.86
C ALA A 63 -0.82 -10.97 -5.25
N LEU A 64 -1.53 -10.03 -4.64
CA LEU A 64 -0.91 -8.89 -3.96
C LEU A 64 -0.11 -9.33 -2.74
N LEU A 65 -0.61 -10.30 -1.99
CA LEU A 65 0.10 -10.83 -0.82
C LEU A 65 1.40 -11.52 -1.20
N LEU A 66 1.45 -12.16 -2.37
CA LEU A 66 2.66 -12.82 -2.85
C LEU A 66 3.70 -11.82 -3.40
N SER A 67 3.28 -10.61 -3.71
CA SER A 67 4.20 -9.60 -4.20
C SER A 67 5.07 -9.05 -3.07
N PRO A 68 6.36 -8.78 -3.31
CA PRO A 68 7.20 -8.10 -2.33
C PRO A 68 6.79 -6.65 -2.12
N SER A 69 6.05 -6.05 -3.05
CA SER A 69 5.64 -4.65 -2.99
C SER A 69 4.22 -4.46 -3.51
N PRO A 70 3.19 -4.93 -2.78
CA PRO A 70 1.81 -4.79 -3.24
C PRO A 70 1.38 -3.33 -3.39
N MET A 71 1.91 -2.42 -2.57
CA MET A 71 1.61 -1.00 -2.68
C MET A 71 2.08 -0.42 -4.02
N ALA A 72 3.25 -0.84 -4.50
CA ALA A 72 3.77 -0.38 -5.79
C ALA A 72 2.85 -0.81 -6.93
N ILE A 73 2.32 -2.04 -6.87
CA ILE A 73 1.38 -2.54 -7.87
C ILE A 73 0.10 -1.70 -7.87
N LEU A 74 -0.45 -1.44 -6.68
CA LEU A 74 -1.67 -0.64 -6.55
C LEU A 74 -1.44 0.80 -7.01
N TYR A 75 -0.28 1.36 -6.68
CA TYR A 75 0.07 2.72 -7.09
C TYR A 75 0.09 2.86 -8.61
N ASP A 76 0.64 1.87 -9.32
CA ASP A 76 0.70 1.89 -10.78
C ASP A 76 -0.69 1.84 -11.43
N LYS A 77 -1.68 1.29 -10.73
CA LYS A 77 -3.05 1.17 -11.25
C LYS A 77 -3.95 2.34 -10.89
N PHE A 78 -3.52 3.20 -10.01
CA PHE A 78 -4.31 4.33 -9.54
C PHE A 78 -4.24 5.56 -10.42
#